data_d5b7199d05bb35f28efbf466eabdb96b
#
_entry.id   d5b7199d05bb35f28efbf466eabdb96b
#
_cell.length_a   1.000
_cell.length_b   1.000
_cell.length_c   1.000
_cell.angle_alpha   90.00
_cell.angle_beta   90.00
_cell.angle_gamma   90.00
#
_symmetry.space_group_name_H-M   'P 1'
#
loop_
_entity.id
_entity.type
_entity.pdbx_description
1 polymer ?
#
loop_
_entity_poly.entity_id
_entity_poly.type
_entity_poly.pdbx_seq_one_letter_code
_entity_poly.pdbx_strand_id
1 'polypeptide(L)'
;MKRILALTLVLALLLSGCGGKAETQHSQAPAETTVPTEATTEPTTEPTTVPTEPPVYYNPLNGEILDAPFTGRLHGHTISNMAENMPHVNLVKADVVMEMFVNMNNIVRCLALYSDIESVEAIGSTRSTRPIFNDIAQHYSLIVSHAGGSDTALGDANSRGIEHFNIESWDVQEVVTTSYRDKEYHRSLENSLFGIGSGIKAYAQSQGWPMELERDYGFRFAEDGNGTPAAGEYADKISLTFSYKQAKKDTHMVYDRELGKYVWNQYGKEMTDQITGEKEAFTNVILMQTAITNNGIYHAADFVAGGTGYYANGGRIIPITWTCADENSAFEYFTESGEPLLMGQGNTYIAIYPTDSPVTWEGSAPVEETLPAETIPGEAEVSPVEAAAAEDMPEEAAG
;
A
#
# COMPACT_ATOMS: atom_id res chain seq x y z
N MET A 1 -29.88 12.47 52.73
CA MET A 1 -29.54 13.55 53.69
C MET A 1 -28.31 14.29 53.15
N LYS A 2 -28.52 15.57 52.77
CA LYS A 2 -27.67 16.76 52.96
C LYS A 2 -26.22 16.64 52.39
N ARG A 3 -25.61 17.57 51.58
CA ARG A 3 -25.88 18.97 51.11
C ARG A 3 -24.82 19.23 50.04
N ILE A 4 -25.10 19.68 48.85
CA ILE A 4 -25.02 21.01 48.24
C ILE A 4 -23.91 21.90 48.87
N LEU A 5 -22.92 22.29 48.06
CA LEU A 5 -22.39 23.63 48.06
C LEU A 5 -21.80 24.00 46.67
N ALA A 6 -22.49 24.94 46.03
CA ALA A 6 -21.98 25.70 44.90
C ALA A 6 -21.14 26.88 45.45
N LEU A 7 -20.10 27.29 44.73
CA LEU A 7 -19.50 28.59 44.90
C LEU A 7 -19.10 29.20 43.55
N THR A 8 -19.89 30.16 43.14
CA THR A 8 -19.63 31.19 42.12
C THR A 8 -18.85 32.34 42.74
N LEU A 9 -17.93 32.98 41.99
CA LEU A 9 -17.61 34.42 42.11
C LEU A 9 -16.64 34.78 40.94
N VAL A 10 -17.07 35.57 39.94
CA VAL A 10 -17.16 37.03 39.75
C VAL A 10 -15.83 37.67 39.33
N LEU A 11 -15.70 38.04 38.07
CA LEU A 11 -15.68 39.33 37.36
C LEU A 11 -14.84 40.45 38.00
N ALA A 12 -13.81 40.93 37.27
CA ALA A 12 -13.40 42.32 37.30
C ALA A 12 -12.75 42.75 35.97
N LEU A 13 -13.45 43.60 35.25
CA LEU A 13 -12.96 44.52 34.22
C LEU A 13 -12.06 45.59 34.86
N LEU A 14 -11.00 45.98 34.15
CA LEU A 14 -10.51 47.37 34.18
C LEU A 14 -10.02 47.80 32.81
N LEU A 15 -10.67 48.80 32.26
CA LEU A 15 -10.35 49.65 31.13
C LEU A 15 -9.42 50.79 31.59
N SER A 16 -8.42 51.14 30.74
CA SER A 16 -7.84 52.50 30.58
C SER A 16 -6.90 52.38 29.37
N GLY A 17 -7.00 53.08 28.28
CA GLY A 17 -7.45 54.42 27.97
C GLY A 17 -6.29 55.40 27.83
N CYS A 18 -5.96 55.81 26.56
CA CYS A 18 -5.32 57.03 26.08
C CYS A 18 -4.53 56.67 24.81
N GLY A 19 -4.74 57.20 23.64
CA GLY A 19 -5.04 58.56 23.20
C GLY A 19 -3.78 59.25 22.73
N GLY A 20 -3.51 59.30 21.41
CA GLY A 20 -2.39 60.04 20.83
C GLY A 20 -2.58 60.18 19.33
N LYS A 21 -3.17 61.29 18.89
CA LYS A 21 -3.16 61.80 17.52
C LYS A 21 -1.75 62.34 17.19
N ALA A 22 -1.27 62.09 16.00
CA ALA A 22 -0.21 62.90 15.39
C ALA A 22 -0.53 63.19 13.94
N GLU A 23 -0.32 64.42 13.62
CA GLU A 23 -0.76 65.19 12.48
C GLU A 23 -0.03 64.89 11.18
N THR A 24 -0.75 65.11 10.10
CA THR A 24 -0.34 65.28 8.71
C THR A 24 0.65 66.46 8.55
N GLN A 25 1.81 66.24 7.91
CA GLN A 25 2.55 67.29 7.26
C GLN A 25 2.67 67.01 5.76
N HIS A 26 2.08 67.95 5.02
CA HIS A 26 2.30 68.21 3.59
C HIS A 26 3.70 68.71 3.38
N SER A 27 4.43 68.17 2.43
CA SER A 27 5.58 68.84 1.80
C SER A 27 5.44 68.78 0.29
N GLN A 28 5.54 69.99 -0.26
CA GLN A 28 5.38 70.31 -1.69
C GLN A 28 6.54 69.74 -2.51
N ALA A 29 6.25 69.36 -3.73
CA ALA A 29 7.16 69.00 -4.80
C ALA A 29 7.82 70.26 -5.43
N PRO A 30 9.05 70.17 -5.93
CA PRO A 30 9.58 71.09 -6.91
C PRO A 30 9.39 70.59 -8.36
N ALA A 31 9.26 71.57 -9.23
CA ALA A 31 8.83 71.50 -10.62
C ALA A 31 9.76 70.73 -11.56
N GLU A 32 9.15 70.26 -12.62
CA GLU A 32 9.65 69.56 -13.78
C GLU A 32 10.78 70.26 -14.53
N THR A 33 11.70 69.44 -15.03
CA THR A 33 12.50 69.75 -16.23
C THR A 33 12.38 68.59 -17.17
N THR A 34 11.65 68.81 -18.25
CA THR A 34 11.43 67.89 -19.36
C THR A 34 12.68 67.80 -20.23
N VAL A 35 13.25 66.60 -20.37
CA VAL A 35 14.18 66.22 -21.43
C VAL A 35 13.50 65.16 -22.28
N PRO A 36 13.45 65.28 -23.62
CA PRO A 36 12.83 64.24 -24.45
C PRO A 36 13.78 63.02 -24.51
N THR A 37 13.30 61.90 -24.05
CA THR A 37 14.01 60.61 -24.20
C THR A 37 13.39 59.90 -25.42
N GLU A 38 14.23 59.56 -26.39
CA GLU A 38 13.92 58.70 -27.52
C GLU A 38 13.38 57.35 -27.05
N ALA A 39 12.28 56.92 -27.68
CA ALA A 39 11.69 55.61 -27.43
C ALA A 39 12.59 54.51 -28.01
N THR A 40 13.33 53.81 -27.17
CA THR A 40 13.95 52.53 -27.52
C THR A 40 12.85 51.47 -27.42
N THR A 41 12.41 50.96 -28.53
CA THR A 41 11.56 49.75 -28.61
C THR A 41 12.37 48.54 -28.23
N GLU A 42 12.22 48.06 -26.97
CA GLU A 42 12.66 46.73 -26.59
C GLU A 42 11.80 45.69 -27.36
N PRO A 43 12.43 44.63 -27.87
CA PRO A 43 11.67 43.54 -28.47
C PRO A 43 10.84 42.84 -27.38
N THR A 44 9.52 42.87 -27.48
CA THR A 44 8.61 42.08 -26.69
C THR A 44 8.86 40.60 -27.03
N THR A 45 9.62 39.89 -26.19
CA THR A 45 9.67 38.44 -26.21
C THR A 45 8.30 37.92 -25.75
N GLU A 46 7.51 37.40 -26.68
CA GLU A 46 6.34 36.61 -26.32
C GLU A 46 6.79 35.49 -25.35
N PRO A 47 6.05 35.27 -24.24
CA PRO A 47 6.38 34.15 -23.35
C PRO A 47 6.20 32.85 -24.14
N THR A 48 7.29 32.16 -24.42
CA THR A 48 7.26 30.78 -24.94
C THR A 48 6.57 29.93 -23.87
N THR A 49 5.30 29.60 -24.04
CA THR A 49 4.62 28.62 -23.22
C THR A 49 5.27 27.27 -23.50
N VAL A 50 6.12 26.82 -22.57
CA VAL A 50 6.58 25.44 -22.56
C VAL A 50 5.34 24.58 -22.44
N PRO A 51 5.14 23.59 -23.32
CA PRO A 51 4.01 22.66 -23.19
C PRO A 51 4.17 21.97 -21.81
N THR A 52 3.24 22.21 -20.92
CA THR A 52 3.16 21.46 -19.66
C THR A 52 2.65 20.07 -20.02
N GLU A 53 3.42 19.04 -19.76
CA GLU A 53 2.96 17.67 -19.90
C GLU A 53 1.67 17.49 -19.08
N PRO A 54 0.68 16.74 -19.60
CA PRO A 54 -0.55 16.50 -18.86
C PRO A 54 -0.22 15.81 -17.51
N PRO A 55 -0.92 16.15 -16.43
CA PRO A 55 -0.70 15.52 -15.14
C PRO A 55 -0.95 14.03 -15.20
N VAL A 56 -0.09 13.23 -14.57
CA VAL A 56 -0.25 11.79 -14.40
C VAL A 56 -0.90 11.55 -13.05
N TYR A 57 -1.96 10.74 -13.04
CA TYR A 57 -2.67 10.36 -11.82
C TYR A 57 -2.36 8.91 -11.46
N TYR A 58 -2.32 8.63 -10.17
CA TYR A 58 -1.99 7.29 -9.66
C TYR A 58 -3.05 6.80 -8.68
N ASN A 59 -3.28 5.49 -8.70
CA ASN A 59 -3.98 4.82 -7.61
C ASN A 59 -3.16 4.97 -6.33
N PRO A 60 -3.74 5.52 -5.26
CA PRO A 60 -2.99 5.86 -4.05
C PRO A 60 -2.48 4.65 -3.25
N LEU A 61 -2.98 3.43 -3.52
CA LEU A 61 -2.59 2.22 -2.80
C LEU A 61 -1.59 1.34 -3.55
N ASN A 62 -1.60 1.36 -4.89
CA ASN A 62 -0.78 0.47 -5.71
C ASN A 62 0.05 1.17 -6.79
N GLY A 63 -0.13 2.49 -6.97
CA GLY A 63 0.64 3.29 -7.93
C GLY A 63 0.27 3.07 -9.39
N GLU A 64 -0.78 2.33 -9.72
CA GLU A 64 -1.24 2.18 -11.10
C GLU A 64 -1.67 3.53 -11.68
N ILE A 65 -1.34 3.75 -12.96
CA ILE A 65 -1.70 4.99 -13.66
C ILE A 65 -3.20 5.01 -13.92
N LEU A 66 -3.82 6.14 -13.59
CA LEU A 66 -5.25 6.39 -13.77
C LEU A 66 -5.47 7.48 -14.84
N ASP A 67 -6.62 7.43 -15.49
CA ASP A 67 -7.07 8.44 -16.46
C ASP A 67 -7.49 9.78 -15.79
N ALA A 68 -7.79 9.75 -14.48
CA ALA A 68 -8.24 10.89 -13.70
C ALA A 68 -7.77 10.79 -12.24
N PRO A 69 -7.78 11.87 -11.44
CA PRO A 69 -7.45 11.82 -10.02
C PRO A 69 -8.31 10.80 -9.28
N PHE A 70 -7.68 10.05 -8.37
CA PHE A 70 -8.43 9.18 -7.46
C PHE A 70 -9.16 10.03 -6.41
N THR A 71 -10.47 9.98 -6.43
CA THR A 71 -11.33 10.66 -5.44
C THR A 71 -12.16 9.67 -4.63
N GLY A 72 -11.97 8.38 -4.87
CA GLY A 72 -12.76 7.32 -4.23
C GLY A 72 -12.46 7.17 -2.72
N ARG A 73 -13.41 6.59 -2.00
CA ARG A 73 -13.22 6.17 -0.60
C ARG A 73 -12.66 4.75 -0.55
N LEU A 74 -11.64 4.55 0.27
CA LEU A 74 -11.06 3.22 0.48
C LEU A 74 -11.96 2.33 1.32
N HIS A 75 -12.00 1.04 0.99
CA HIS A 75 -12.68 0.01 1.75
C HIS A 75 -11.68 -0.93 2.43
N GLY A 76 -11.94 -1.21 3.73
CA GLY A 76 -11.24 -2.24 4.47
C GLY A 76 -12.15 -3.47 4.67
N HIS A 77 -11.62 -4.67 4.45
CA HIS A 77 -12.35 -5.92 4.67
C HIS A 77 -11.56 -6.84 5.60
N THR A 78 -12.21 -7.35 6.64
CA THR A 78 -11.55 -8.20 7.64
C THR A 78 -11.55 -9.66 7.22
N ILE A 79 -10.37 -10.27 7.09
CA ILE A 79 -10.19 -11.64 6.58
C ILE A 79 -9.49 -12.50 7.63
N SER A 80 -9.92 -13.74 7.74
CA SER A 80 -9.23 -14.74 8.55
C SER A 80 -7.89 -15.12 7.94
N ASN A 81 -6.85 -15.20 8.77
CA ASN A 81 -5.56 -15.74 8.38
C ASN A 81 -5.13 -16.87 9.32
N MET A 82 -5.99 -17.88 9.46
CA MET A 82 -5.72 -19.09 10.25
C MET A 82 -5.66 -20.29 9.30
N ALA A 83 -4.89 -21.31 9.66
CA ALA A 83 -4.63 -22.48 8.80
C ALA A 83 -5.90 -23.17 8.29
N GLU A 84 -6.95 -23.24 9.12
CA GLU A 84 -8.24 -23.82 8.79
C GLU A 84 -9.08 -22.99 7.80
N ASN A 85 -8.65 -21.75 7.51
CA ASN A 85 -9.35 -20.86 6.58
C ASN A 85 -8.67 -20.80 5.19
N MET A 86 -7.56 -21.52 5.03
CA MET A 86 -6.84 -21.54 3.76
C MET A 86 -7.46 -22.50 2.74
N PRO A 87 -7.38 -22.19 1.45
CA PRO A 87 -6.87 -20.96 0.84
C PRO A 87 -7.76 -19.74 1.06
N HIS A 88 -7.24 -18.53 0.88
CA HIS A 88 -8.05 -17.30 0.84
C HIS A 88 -8.91 -17.25 -0.43
N VAL A 89 -9.87 -16.32 -0.45
CA VAL A 89 -10.76 -16.08 -1.60
C VAL A 89 -10.58 -14.64 -2.06
N ASN A 90 -10.03 -14.46 -3.27
CA ASN A 90 -9.76 -13.19 -3.93
C ASN A 90 -8.93 -12.19 -3.09
N LEU A 91 -8.07 -12.68 -2.17
CA LEU A 91 -7.14 -11.82 -1.46
C LEU A 91 -6.12 -11.18 -2.42
N VAL A 92 -5.81 -11.85 -3.52
CA VAL A 92 -4.95 -11.35 -4.61
C VAL A 92 -5.48 -10.07 -5.29
N LYS A 93 -6.77 -9.75 -5.12
CA LYS A 93 -7.40 -8.53 -5.65
C LYS A 93 -7.27 -7.31 -4.71
N ALA A 94 -6.72 -7.50 -3.51
CA ALA A 94 -6.48 -6.39 -2.61
C ALA A 94 -5.26 -5.57 -3.05
N ASP A 95 -5.38 -4.24 -2.97
CA ASP A 95 -4.25 -3.34 -3.21
C ASP A 95 -3.22 -3.45 -2.08
N VAL A 96 -3.71 -3.55 -0.83
CA VAL A 96 -2.86 -3.71 0.36
C VAL A 96 -3.44 -4.80 1.27
N VAL A 97 -2.59 -5.70 1.73
CA VAL A 97 -2.93 -6.72 2.73
C VAL A 97 -2.11 -6.48 4.00
N MET A 98 -2.78 -6.15 5.10
CA MET A 98 -2.13 -5.94 6.39
C MET A 98 -2.35 -7.15 7.29
N GLU A 99 -1.27 -7.87 7.63
CA GLU A 99 -1.31 -9.03 8.52
C GLU A 99 -0.89 -8.66 9.95
N MET A 100 -1.62 -9.16 10.96
CA MET A 100 -1.31 -8.93 12.37
C MET A 100 -1.94 -9.93 13.32
N PHE A 101 -1.37 -10.07 14.50
CA PHE A 101 -2.09 -10.65 15.64
C PHE A 101 -3.21 -9.74 16.09
N VAL A 102 -4.37 -10.31 16.38
CA VAL A 102 -5.54 -9.55 16.86
C VAL A 102 -5.88 -9.84 18.33
N ASN A 103 -5.25 -10.84 18.93
CA ASN A 103 -5.39 -11.15 20.35
C ASN A 103 -4.22 -11.98 20.90
N MET A 104 -4.23 -12.21 22.20
CA MET A 104 -3.20 -12.97 22.92
C MET A 104 -3.25 -14.50 22.70
N ASN A 105 -4.21 -15.01 21.89
CA ASN A 105 -4.43 -16.44 21.67
C ASN A 105 -3.99 -16.91 20.27
N ASN A 106 -2.94 -16.33 19.71
CA ASN A 106 -2.38 -16.65 18.39
C ASN A 106 -3.36 -16.46 17.21
N ILE A 107 -4.44 -15.69 17.38
CA ILE A 107 -5.34 -15.44 16.26
C ILE A 107 -4.73 -14.35 15.38
N VAL A 108 -4.49 -14.74 14.13
CA VAL A 108 -4.00 -13.85 13.07
C VAL A 108 -5.13 -13.53 12.12
N ARG A 109 -5.21 -12.31 11.69
CA ARG A 109 -6.13 -11.84 10.67
C ARG A 109 -5.45 -10.88 9.73
N CYS A 110 -6.09 -10.67 8.58
CA CYS A 110 -5.73 -9.62 7.65
C CYS A 110 -6.82 -8.54 7.62
N LEU A 111 -6.39 -7.31 7.43
CA LEU A 111 -7.20 -6.23 6.92
C LEU A 111 -6.77 -5.99 5.48
N ALA A 112 -7.64 -6.30 4.53
CA ALA A 112 -7.40 -6.09 3.11
C ALA A 112 -8.01 -4.75 2.69
N LEU A 113 -7.23 -3.91 2.02
CA LEU A 113 -7.64 -2.59 1.56
C LEU A 113 -7.85 -2.61 0.05
N TYR A 114 -8.92 -1.98 -0.37
CA TYR A 114 -9.35 -1.91 -1.77
C TYR A 114 -9.64 -0.46 -2.15
N SER A 115 -9.06 -0.01 -3.24
CA SER A 115 -9.46 1.22 -3.94
C SER A 115 -10.72 0.99 -4.79
N ASP A 116 -10.89 -0.23 -5.30
CA ASP A 116 -12.08 -0.68 -6.04
C ASP A 116 -12.61 -2.03 -5.52
N ILE A 117 -13.33 -2.00 -4.40
CA ILE A 117 -13.95 -3.22 -3.83
C ILE A 117 -15.10 -3.74 -4.70
N GLU A 118 -15.74 -2.86 -5.50
CA GLU A 118 -16.91 -3.23 -6.30
C GLU A 118 -16.59 -4.30 -7.35
N SER A 119 -15.37 -4.28 -7.88
CA SER A 119 -14.91 -5.25 -8.88
C SER A 119 -14.67 -6.67 -8.31
N VAL A 120 -14.69 -6.84 -6.99
CA VAL A 120 -14.36 -8.13 -6.36
C VAL A 120 -15.64 -8.92 -6.06
N GLU A 121 -15.86 -10.02 -6.77
CA GLU A 121 -17.10 -10.82 -6.70
C GLU A 121 -17.31 -11.49 -5.35
N ALA A 122 -16.22 -12.02 -4.76
CA ALA A 122 -16.24 -12.70 -3.46
C ALA A 122 -14.94 -12.41 -2.70
N ILE A 123 -15.03 -12.21 -1.40
CA ILE A 123 -13.90 -11.93 -0.53
C ILE A 123 -14.01 -12.75 0.75
N GLY A 124 -12.98 -13.53 1.09
CA GLY A 124 -13.12 -14.30 2.33
C GLY A 124 -11.96 -15.21 2.72
N SER A 125 -12.15 -15.90 3.85
CA SER A 125 -13.32 -15.89 4.74
C SER A 125 -13.38 -14.62 5.58
N THR A 126 -14.52 -13.96 5.58
CA THR A 126 -14.74 -12.74 6.37
C THR A 126 -14.79 -13.05 7.87
N ARG A 127 -14.18 -12.22 8.67
CA ARG A 127 -14.11 -12.41 10.13
C ARG A 127 -14.44 -11.12 10.90
N SER A 128 -14.57 -11.27 12.20
CA SER A 128 -14.95 -10.17 13.09
C SER A 128 -13.86 -9.10 13.17
N THR A 129 -14.29 -7.83 13.23
CA THR A 129 -13.37 -6.72 13.52
C THR A 129 -12.77 -6.80 14.92
N ARG A 130 -11.66 -6.13 15.13
CA ARG A 130 -10.89 -6.05 16.38
C ARG A 130 -10.33 -4.63 16.57
N PRO A 131 -9.97 -4.23 17.80
CA PRO A 131 -9.53 -2.85 18.08
C PRO A 131 -8.38 -2.38 17.16
N ILE A 132 -7.38 -3.19 16.90
CA ILE A 132 -6.26 -2.83 16.01
C ILE A 132 -6.71 -2.49 14.57
N PHE A 133 -7.82 -3.06 14.10
CA PHE A 133 -8.37 -2.69 12.80
C PHE A 133 -9.04 -1.32 12.81
N ASN A 134 -9.61 -0.93 13.97
CA ASN A 134 -10.17 0.41 14.14
C ASN A 134 -9.05 1.47 14.12
N ASP A 135 -7.91 1.16 14.75
CA ASP A 135 -6.74 2.05 14.71
C ASP A 135 -6.33 2.30 13.24
N ILE A 136 -6.16 1.24 12.44
CA ILE A 136 -5.81 1.36 11.02
C ILE A 136 -6.93 2.06 10.23
N ALA A 137 -8.19 1.72 10.50
CA ALA A 137 -9.33 2.32 9.80
C ALA A 137 -9.39 3.83 9.98
N GLN A 138 -9.05 4.34 11.17
CA GLN A 138 -8.97 5.76 11.44
C GLN A 138 -7.84 6.43 10.66
N HIS A 139 -6.64 5.85 10.66
CA HIS A 139 -5.48 6.35 9.91
C HIS A 139 -5.75 6.48 8.40
N TYR A 140 -6.52 5.57 7.82
CA TYR A 140 -6.83 5.55 6.38
C TYR A 140 -8.25 6.02 6.06
N SER A 141 -9.05 6.43 7.06
CA SER A 141 -10.47 6.80 6.89
C SER A 141 -11.27 5.73 6.13
N LEU A 142 -11.08 4.46 6.48
CA LEU A 142 -11.71 3.34 5.78
C LEU A 142 -13.20 3.23 6.08
N ILE A 143 -13.96 2.72 5.10
CA ILE A 143 -15.23 2.06 5.36
C ILE A 143 -14.92 0.58 5.61
N VAL A 144 -15.24 0.06 6.81
CA VAL A 144 -14.85 -1.30 7.21
C VAL A 144 -16.01 -2.28 7.15
N SER A 145 -15.86 -3.31 6.35
CA SER A 145 -16.80 -4.45 6.28
C SER A 145 -16.24 -5.67 7.03
N HIS A 146 -17.06 -6.30 7.87
CA HIS A 146 -16.65 -7.38 8.77
C HIS A 146 -17.78 -8.35 9.09
N ALA A 147 -17.47 -9.49 9.74
CA ALA A 147 -18.44 -10.45 10.25
C ALA A 147 -18.50 -10.40 11.79
N GLY A 148 -19.29 -9.47 12.33
CA GLY A 148 -19.36 -9.22 13.78
C GLY A 148 -18.10 -8.59 14.34
N GLY A 149 -17.99 -8.56 15.67
CA GLY A 149 -16.87 -7.95 16.37
C GLY A 149 -16.86 -8.35 17.85
N SER A 150 -15.79 -8.02 18.58
CA SER A 150 -15.87 -7.97 20.04
C SER A 150 -16.62 -6.72 20.48
N ASP A 151 -17.30 -6.76 21.61
CA ASP A 151 -17.98 -5.58 22.16
C ASP A 151 -17.02 -4.39 22.28
N THR A 152 -15.77 -4.67 22.66
CA THR A 152 -14.70 -3.66 22.72
C THR A 152 -14.45 -3.02 21.36
N ALA A 153 -14.30 -3.82 20.30
CA ALA A 153 -14.02 -3.29 18.96
C ALA A 153 -15.22 -2.52 18.38
N LEU A 154 -16.43 -3.05 18.54
CA LEU A 154 -17.64 -2.39 18.04
C LEU A 154 -17.92 -1.09 18.81
N GLY A 155 -17.79 -1.09 20.15
CA GLY A 155 -17.95 0.10 20.97
C GLY A 155 -16.90 1.17 20.66
N ASP A 156 -15.66 0.77 20.43
CA ASP A 156 -14.55 1.64 20.04
C ASP A 156 -14.78 2.28 18.67
N ALA A 157 -15.11 1.47 17.64
CA ALA A 157 -15.42 1.96 16.30
C ALA A 157 -16.55 3.00 16.31
N ASN A 158 -17.65 2.70 17.02
CA ASN A 158 -18.78 3.62 17.17
C ASN A 158 -18.39 4.91 17.87
N SER A 159 -17.56 4.84 18.93
CA SER A 159 -17.13 6.02 19.69
C SER A 159 -16.23 6.96 18.90
N ARG A 160 -15.45 6.41 17.97
CA ARG A 160 -14.58 7.16 17.05
C ARG A 160 -15.29 7.62 15.78
N GLY A 161 -16.54 7.20 15.54
CA GLY A 161 -17.28 7.51 14.32
C GLY A 161 -16.71 6.83 13.07
N ILE A 162 -16.06 5.68 13.22
CA ILE A 162 -15.57 4.88 12.11
C ILE A 162 -16.78 4.26 11.39
N GLU A 163 -16.86 4.44 10.08
CA GLU A 163 -17.91 3.86 9.25
C GLU A 163 -17.64 2.37 9.06
N HIS A 164 -18.47 1.55 9.68
CA HIS A 164 -18.32 0.09 9.62
C HIS A 164 -19.67 -0.63 9.66
N PHE A 165 -19.71 -1.85 9.18
CA PHE A 165 -20.91 -2.68 9.24
C PHE A 165 -20.62 -4.17 9.21
N ASN A 166 -21.54 -4.95 9.79
CA ASN A 166 -21.53 -6.41 9.75
C ASN A 166 -22.23 -6.89 8.49
N ILE A 167 -21.47 -7.44 7.54
CA ILE A 167 -21.99 -7.89 6.23
C ILE A 167 -23.02 -9.00 6.32
N GLU A 168 -23.14 -9.68 7.45
CA GLU A 168 -24.08 -10.79 7.66
C GLU A 168 -25.34 -10.37 8.45
N SER A 169 -25.37 -9.16 9.00
CA SER A 169 -26.51 -8.74 9.81
C SER A 169 -27.77 -8.57 8.96
N TRP A 170 -28.92 -8.91 9.57
CA TRP A 170 -30.20 -8.93 8.87
C TRP A 170 -30.59 -7.55 8.30
N ASP A 171 -30.40 -6.49 9.06
CA ASP A 171 -30.67 -5.11 8.67
C ASP A 171 -29.82 -4.65 7.46
N VAL A 172 -28.60 -5.14 7.33
CA VAL A 172 -27.73 -4.91 6.16
C VAL A 172 -28.23 -5.68 4.96
N GLN A 173 -28.51 -6.97 5.13
CA GLN A 173 -28.95 -7.87 4.06
C GLN A 173 -30.36 -7.52 3.51
N GLU A 174 -31.23 -6.86 4.29
CA GLU A 174 -32.50 -6.32 3.79
C GLU A 174 -32.31 -5.15 2.80
N VAL A 175 -31.25 -4.38 2.95
CA VAL A 175 -30.95 -3.24 2.05
C VAL A 175 -30.36 -3.75 0.75
N VAL A 176 -29.33 -4.58 0.83
CA VAL A 176 -28.62 -5.17 -0.33
C VAL A 176 -27.85 -6.40 0.11
N THR A 177 -27.73 -7.38 -0.77
CA THR A 177 -26.94 -8.58 -0.50
C THR A 177 -25.45 -8.25 -0.46
N THR A 178 -24.86 -8.27 0.73
CA THR A 178 -23.45 -7.95 0.99
C THR A 178 -22.56 -9.17 1.19
N SER A 179 -23.18 -10.34 1.40
CA SER A 179 -22.44 -11.58 1.68
C SER A 179 -23.26 -12.82 1.39
N TYR A 180 -22.57 -13.95 1.30
CA TYR A 180 -23.17 -15.27 1.25
C TYR A 180 -22.32 -16.27 2.03
N ARG A 181 -22.94 -17.42 2.41
CA ARG A 181 -22.20 -18.55 2.96
C ARG A 181 -21.91 -19.56 1.89
N ASP A 182 -20.62 -19.79 1.69
CA ASP A 182 -20.15 -20.82 0.77
C ASP A 182 -20.53 -22.23 1.25
N LYS A 183 -20.93 -23.07 0.30
CA LYS A 183 -21.27 -24.47 0.53
C LYS A 183 -20.41 -25.41 -0.32
N GLU A 184 -19.69 -24.88 -1.28
CA GLU A 184 -18.92 -25.65 -2.26
C GLU A 184 -17.61 -26.17 -1.66
N TYR A 185 -16.92 -25.34 -0.90
CA TYR A 185 -15.60 -25.66 -0.36
C TYR A 185 -15.61 -26.37 0.99
N HIS A 186 -16.81 -26.81 1.45
CA HIS A 186 -16.99 -27.58 2.68
C HIS A 186 -16.36 -27.01 3.94
N ARG A 187 -16.26 -25.71 4.01
CA ARG A 187 -15.73 -24.99 5.19
C ARG A 187 -16.71 -25.13 6.37
N SER A 188 -16.19 -25.01 7.58
CA SER A 188 -17.07 -24.89 8.76
C SER A 188 -17.97 -23.66 8.62
N LEU A 189 -19.11 -23.65 9.28
CA LEU A 189 -20.06 -22.52 9.21
C LEU A 189 -19.36 -21.18 9.50
N GLU A 190 -18.46 -21.17 10.49
CA GLU A 190 -17.72 -19.98 10.90
C GLU A 190 -16.77 -19.46 9.81
N ASN A 191 -16.28 -20.36 8.94
CA ASN A 191 -15.25 -20.05 7.94
C ASN A 191 -15.82 -19.96 6.52
N SER A 192 -17.14 -20.03 6.35
CA SER A 192 -17.82 -20.07 5.04
C SER A 192 -18.40 -18.73 4.60
N LEU A 193 -18.26 -17.65 5.38
CA LEU A 193 -18.84 -16.36 5.05
C LEU A 193 -17.91 -15.58 4.12
N PHE A 194 -18.42 -15.23 2.93
CA PHE A 194 -17.72 -14.43 1.93
C PHE A 194 -18.48 -13.12 1.68
N GLY A 195 -17.73 -12.01 1.61
CA GLY A 195 -18.27 -10.71 1.24
C GLY A 195 -18.47 -10.60 -0.27
N ILE A 196 -19.41 -9.78 -0.70
CA ILE A 196 -19.67 -9.43 -2.09
C ILE A 196 -19.30 -7.96 -2.28
N GLY A 197 -18.25 -7.66 -3.03
CA GLY A 197 -17.69 -6.31 -3.12
C GLY A 197 -18.69 -5.28 -3.65
N SER A 198 -19.44 -5.58 -4.69
CA SER A 198 -20.50 -4.70 -5.21
C SER A 198 -21.62 -4.43 -4.18
N GLY A 199 -22.00 -5.44 -3.42
CA GLY A 199 -22.97 -5.29 -2.33
C GLY A 199 -22.42 -4.45 -1.17
N ILE A 200 -21.16 -4.65 -0.81
CA ILE A 200 -20.47 -3.86 0.23
C ILE A 200 -20.46 -2.38 -0.13
N LYS A 201 -20.07 -2.04 -1.35
CA LYS A 201 -20.08 -0.66 -1.85
C LYS A 201 -21.50 -0.08 -1.89
N ALA A 202 -22.45 -0.82 -2.42
CA ALA A 202 -23.85 -0.38 -2.51
C ALA A 202 -24.47 -0.14 -1.12
N TYR A 203 -24.14 -0.96 -0.12
CA TYR A 203 -24.59 -0.73 1.25
C TYR A 203 -24.00 0.58 1.80
N ALA A 204 -22.69 0.79 1.68
CA ALA A 204 -22.05 2.03 2.12
C ALA A 204 -22.69 3.28 1.50
N GLN A 205 -23.00 3.24 0.20
CA GLN A 205 -23.72 4.30 -0.50
C GLN A 205 -25.12 4.53 0.08
N SER A 206 -25.83 3.45 0.41
CA SER A 206 -27.20 3.54 0.98
C SER A 206 -27.25 4.19 2.37
N GLN A 207 -26.14 4.14 3.11
CA GLN A 207 -26.01 4.79 4.42
C GLN A 207 -25.75 6.30 4.30
N GLY A 208 -25.53 6.81 3.08
CA GLY A 208 -25.18 8.22 2.85
C GLY A 208 -23.77 8.58 3.33
N TRP A 209 -22.90 7.59 3.49
CA TRP A 209 -21.50 7.84 3.84
C TRP A 209 -20.77 8.51 2.66
N PRO A 210 -19.82 9.43 2.95
CA PRO A 210 -19.01 10.01 1.89
C PRO A 210 -18.28 8.92 1.10
N MET A 211 -18.58 8.81 -0.19
CA MET A 211 -17.92 7.84 -1.09
C MET A 211 -16.74 8.44 -1.84
N GLU A 212 -16.53 9.75 -1.67
CA GLU A 212 -15.39 10.48 -2.21
C GLU A 212 -14.62 11.10 -1.04
N LEU A 213 -13.31 10.97 -1.09
CA LEU A 213 -12.40 11.50 -0.09
C LEU A 213 -11.04 11.79 -0.72
N GLU A 214 -10.75 13.07 -0.91
CA GLU A 214 -9.42 13.49 -1.34
C GLU A 214 -8.50 13.58 -0.12
N ARG A 215 -7.49 12.73 -0.09
CA ARG A 215 -6.47 12.75 0.96
C ARG A 215 -5.17 12.07 0.51
N ASP A 216 -4.11 12.36 1.22
CA ASP A 216 -2.86 11.62 1.12
C ASP A 216 -2.97 10.31 1.92
N TYR A 217 -2.63 9.20 1.27
CA TYR A 217 -2.61 7.86 1.88
C TYR A 217 -1.20 7.39 2.26
N GLY A 218 -0.19 8.26 2.16
CA GLY A 218 1.17 8.02 2.67
C GLY A 218 2.07 7.15 1.80
N PHE A 219 1.53 6.46 0.79
CA PHE A 219 2.33 5.69 -0.15
C PHE A 219 2.93 6.59 -1.23
N ARG A 220 4.18 6.34 -1.60
CA ARG A 220 4.90 7.02 -2.68
C ARG A 220 5.44 5.97 -3.62
N PHE A 221 5.24 6.16 -4.92
CA PHE A 221 5.66 5.20 -5.94
C PHE A 221 6.75 5.80 -6.83
N ALA A 222 7.68 4.96 -7.28
CA ALA A 222 8.69 5.35 -8.23
C ALA A 222 8.04 5.69 -9.58
N GLU A 223 8.49 6.76 -10.23
CA GLU A 223 7.93 7.21 -11.52
C GLU A 223 8.07 6.17 -12.63
N ASP A 224 9.13 5.38 -12.62
CA ASP A 224 9.37 4.27 -13.54
C ASP A 224 8.68 2.95 -13.12
N GLY A 225 7.94 2.98 -12.02
CA GLY A 225 7.28 1.82 -11.43
C GLY A 225 8.21 0.84 -10.71
N ASN A 226 9.52 1.10 -10.69
CA ASN A 226 10.52 0.23 -10.09
C ASN A 226 10.91 0.67 -8.67
N GLY A 227 10.37 0.00 -7.67
CA GLY A 227 10.70 0.25 -6.26
C GLY A 227 11.84 -0.60 -5.70
N THR A 228 12.62 -1.28 -6.54
CA THR A 228 13.70 -2.15 -6.09
C THR A 228 14.83 -1.34 -5.45
N PRO A 229 15.17 -1.58 -4.16
CA PRO A 229 16.21 -0.81 -3.48
C PRO A 229 17.59 -1.08 -4.09
N ALA A 230 18.21 -0.08 -4.71
CA ALA A 230 19.50 -0.23 -5.38
C ALA A 230 20.62 -0.68 -4.42
N ALA A 231 20.62 -0.21 -3.18
CA ALA A 231 21.61 -0.54 -2.13
C ALA A 231 21.16 -1.65 -1.20
N GLY A 232 19.98 -2.29 -1.45
CA GLY A 232 19.43 -3.32 -0.58
C GLY A 232 20.26 -4.61 -0.59
N GLU A 233 20.21 -5.36 0.51
CA GLU A 233 20.72 -6.72 0.57
C GLU A 233 19.84 -7.65 -0.28
N TYR A 234 20.42 -8.73 -0.78
CA TYR A 234 19.63 -9.76 -1.47
C TYR A 234 18.75 -10.51 -0.47
N ALA A 235 17.47 -10.65 -0.82
CA ALA A 235 16.46 -11.27 0.02
C ALA A 235 15.53 -12.15 -0.82
N ASP A 236 16.04 -13.28 -1.28
CA ASP A 236 15.22 -14.27 -2.01
C ASP A 236 14.15 -14.89 -1.10
N LYS A 237 14.42 -14.92 0.21
CA LYS A 237 13.45 -15.36 1.22
C LYS A 237 13.55 -14.48 2.46
N ILE A 238 12.41 -13.94 2.87
CA ILE A 238 12.26 -13.19 4.13
C ILE A 238 11.42 -14.04 5.08
N SER A 239 11.84 -14.14 6.31
CA SER A 239 11.16 -14.91 7.37
C SER A 239 10.87 -14.01 8.54
N LEU A 240 9.60 -13.90 8.93
CA LEU A 240 9.12 -13.20 10.11
C LEU A 240 8.41 -14.21 11.02
N THR A 241 8.82 -14.27 12.27
CA THR A 241 8.05 -14.94 13.30
C THR A 241 7.32 -13.90 14.14
N PHE A 242 6.04 -13.69 13.90
CA PHE A 242 5.21 -12.91 14.81
C PHE A 242 5.34 -13.52 16.21
N SER A 243 5.75 -12.74 17.18
CA SER A 243 5.97 -13.20 18.55
C SER A 243 5.37 -12.21 19.55
N TYR A 244 4.42 -12.68 20.35
CA TYR A 244 3.86 -11.90 21.45
C TYR A 244 3.60 -12.84 22.65
N LYS A 245 4.39 -12.70 23.70
CA LYS A 245 4.36 -13.61 24.86
C LYS A 245 4.58 -15.07 24.42
N GLN A 246 3.55 -15.93 24.54
CA GLN A 246 3.60 -17.33 24.10
C GLN A 246 3.04 -17.53 22.69
N ALA A 247 2.39 -16.51 22.12
CA ALA A 247 1.85 -16.54 20.78
C ALA A 247 2.96 -16.47 19.73
N LYS A 248 2.94 -17.38 18.77
CA LYS A 248 3.90 -17.40 17.65
C LYS A 248 3.21 -17.82 16.35
N LYS A 249 3.57 -17.15 15.26
CA LYS A 249 3.17 -17.53 13.91
C LYS A 249 4.29 -17.18 12.94
N ASP A 250 4.71 -18.14 12.13
CA ASP A 250 5.69 -17.93 11.08
C ASP A 250 5.02 -17.52 9.78
N THR A 251 5.62 -16.54 9.12
CA THR A 251 5.28 -16.08 7.79
C THR A 251 6.55 -15.91 6.98
N HIS A 252 6.51 -16.30 5.70
CA HIS A 252 7.65 -16.19 4.80
C HIS A 252 7.21 -15.52 3.50
N MET A 253 8.05 -14.65 2.97
CA MET A 253 7.94 -14.07 1.65
C MET A 253 9.08 -14.61 0.78
N VAL A 254 8.76 -15.35 -0.27
CA VAL A 254 9.72 -15.97 -1.17
C VAL A 254 9.68 -15.27 -2.51
N TYR A 255 10.79 -14.70 -2.94
CA TYR A 255 10.87 -13.96 -4.19
C TYR A 255 10.83 -14.91 -5.39
N ASP A 256 9.78 -14.80 -6.18
CA ASP A 256 9.63 -15.49 -7.46
C ASP A 256 10.16 -14.58 -8.57
N ARG A 257 11.30 -14.97 -9.16
CA ARG A 257 12.00 -14.15 -10.18
C ARG A 257 11.22 -14.06 -11.50
N GLU A 258 10.38 -15.03 -11.81
CA GLU A 258 9.56 -15.02 -13.02
C GLU A 258 8.38 -14.06 -12.88
N LEU A 259 7.76 -14.04 -11.69
CA LEU A 259 6.68 -13.11 -11.37
C LEU A 259 7.19 -11.70 -11.03
N GLY A 260 8.46 -11.56 -10.62
CA GLY A 260 9.01 -10.32 -10.08
C GLY A 260 8.37 -9.91 -8.74
N LYS A 261 7.80 -10.87 -7.98
CA LYS A 261 7.04 -10.63 -6.76
C LYS A 261 7.44 -11.58 -5.64
N TYR A 262 7.11 -11.20 -4.42
CA TYR A 262 7.23 -12.05 -3.25
C TYR A 262 5.97 -12.88 -3.04
N VAL A 263 6.10 -14.19 -3.10
CA VAL A 263 5.03 -15.17 -2.88
C VAL A 263 4.88 -15.44 -1.39
N TRP A 264 3.66 -15.35 -0.88
CA TRP A 264 3.37 -15.61 0.51
C TRP A 264 3.41 -17.10 0.84
N ASN A 265 4.16 -17.46 1.86
CA ASN A 265 4.28 -18.82 2.38
C ASN A 265 3.97 -18.83 3.87
N GLN A 266 3.01 -19.64 4.29
CA GLN A 266 2.63 -19.80 5.69
C GLN A 266 2.04 -21.19 5.93
N TYR A 267 2.02 -21.64 7.16
CA TYR A 267 1.52 -22.97 7.52
C TYR A 267 2.17 -24.12 6.74
N GLY A 268 3.45 -23.95 6.37
CA GLY A 268 4.25 -24.95 5.65
C GLY A 268 3.94 -25.10 4.16
N LYS A 269 3.25 -24.13 3.54
CA LYS A 269 2.91 -24.16 2.11
C LYS A 269 2.88 -22.78 1.48
N GLU A 270 3.05 -22.74 0.18
CA GLU A 270 2.79 -21.58 -0.66
C GLU A 270 1.29 -21.25 -0.67
N MET A 271 0.95 -19.96 -0.54
CA MET A 271 -0.43 -19.52 -0.60
C MET A 271 -0.88 -19.30 -2.04
N THR A 272 -2.07 -19.78 -2.32
CA THR A 272 -2.75 -19.60 -3.61
C THR A 272 -4.18 -19.17 -3.34
N ASP A 273 -4.71 -18.34 -4.21
CA ASP A 273 -6.10 -17.94 -4.16
C ASP A 273 -7.02 -19.11 -4.57
N GLN A 274 -8.12 -19.27 -3.86
CA GLN A 274 -9.02 -20.40 -4.06
C GLN A 274 -9.78 -20.35 -5.39
N ILE A 275 -10.15 -19.16 -5.85
CA ILE A 275 -10.97 -18.98 -7.06
C ILE A 275 -10.09 -18.93 -8.31
N THR A 276 -9.04 -18.12 -8.27
CA THR A 276 -8.19 -17.90 -9.45
C THR A 276 -7.09 -18.94 -9.59
N GLY A 277 -6.68 -19.59 -8.50
CA GLY A 277 -5.51 -20.47 -8.45
C GLY A 277 -4.17 -19.71 -8.54
N GLU A 278 -4.20 -18.39 -8.58
CA GLU A 278 -3.00 -17.56 -8.62
C GLU A 278 -2.26 -17.60 -7.28
N LYS A 279 -0.93 -17.47 -7.33
CA LYS A 279 -0.12 -17.31 -6.13
C LYS A 279 -0.50 -15.99 -5.42
N GLU A 280 -0.63 -16.04 -4.11
CA GLU A 280 -0.74 -14.82 -3.29
C GLU A 280 0.63 -14.15 -3.26
N ALA A 281 0.86 -13.24 -4.20
CA ALA A 281 2.12 -12.60 -4.44
C ALA A 281 2.02 -11.08 -4.41
N PHE A 282 3.04 -10.43 -3.85
CA PHE A 282 3.09 -9.00 -3.62
C PHE A 282 4.32 -8.37 -4.27
N THR A 283 4.11 -7.22 -4.91
CA THR A 283 5.20 -6.42 -5.47
C THR A 283 6.05 -5.83 -4.36
N ASN A 284 5.38 -5.30 -3.34
CA ASN A 284 6.01 -4.64 -2.20
C ASN A 284 5.76 -5.44 -0.91
N VAL A 285 6.78 -5.56 -0.07
CA VAL A 285 6.70 -6.13 1.26
C VAL A 285 7.19 -5.10 2.27
N ILE A 286 6.33 -4.67 3.18
CA ILE A 286 6.67 -3.81 4.30
C ILE A 286 6.56 -4.63 5.60
N LEU A 287 7.62 -4.69 6.37
CA LEU A 287 7.63 -5.26 7.70
C LEU A 287 7.66 -4.09 8.69
N MET A 288 6.51 -3.84 9.34
CA MET A 288 6.25 -2.67 10.18
C MET A 288 6.30 -3.06 11.65
N GLN A 289 7.47 -2.87 12.29
CA GLN A 289 7.65 -3.13 13.71
C GLN A 289 6.86 -2.09 14.51
N THR A 290 5.99 -2.55 15.41
CA THR A 290 4.99 -1.71 16.07
C THR A 290 4.89 -2.01 17.55
N ALA A 291 4.72 -0.99 18.36
CA ALA A 291 4.42 -1.13 19.77
C ALA A 291 2.99 -1.65 19.97
N ILE A 292 2.85 -2.93 20.29
CA ILE A 292 1.55 -3.57 20.53
C ILE A 292 1.13 -3.36 21.98
N THR A 293 -0.07 -2.82 22.15
CA THR A 293 -0.78 -2.66 23.42
C THR A 293 -1.94 -3.65 23.52
N ASN A 294 -2.65 -3.66 24.63
CA ASN A 294 -3.79 -4.55 24.83
C ASN A 294 -4.99 -3.80 25.35
N ASN A 295 -6.13 -4.05 24.75
CA ASN A 295 -7.44 -3.70 25.27
C ASN A 295 -8.15 -4.99 25.71
N GLY A 296 -7.99 -5.37 26.98
CA GLY A 296 -8.37 -6.68 27.50
C GLY A 296 -7.49 -7.79 26.89
N ILE A 297 -8.11 -8.76 26.23
CA ILE A 297 -7.40 -9.85 25.53
C ILE A 297 -7.06 -9.50 24.07
N TYR A 298 -7.54 -8.37 23.55
CA TYR A 298 -7.36 -7.97 22.17
C TYR A 298 -6.18 -7.02 22.04
N HIS A 299 -5.49 -7.11 20.89
CA HIS A 299 -4.41 -6.20 20.56
C HIS A 299 -4.96 -4.86 20.04
N ALA A 300 -4.25 -3.83 20.40
CA ALA A 300 -4.30 -2.47 19.84
C ALA A 300 -2.86 -2.04 19.57
N ALA A 301 -2.66 -0.98 18.81
CA ALA A 301 -1.34 -0.46 18.49
C ALA A 301 -1.26 1.04 18.75
N ASP A 302 -0.11 1.51 19.20
CA ASP A 302 0.23 2.93 19.24
C ASP A 302 1.01 3.27 17.97
N PHE A 303 0.28 3.61 16.92
CA PHE A 303 0.89 3.97 15.64
C PHE A 303 1.48 5.39 15.63
N VAL A 304 1.00 6.29 16.49
CA VAL A 304 1.52 7.67 16.58
C VAL A 304 2.96 7.69 17.09
N ALA A 305 3.35 6.67 17.85
CA ALA A 305 4.74 6.51 18.28
C ALA A 305 5.73 6.29 17.13
N GLY A 306 5.24 5.89 15.94
CA GLY A 306 6.10 5.52 14.82
C GLY A 306 6.91 4.25 15.10
N GLY A 307 7.86 3.95 14.23
CA GLY A 307 8.70 2.77 14.42
C GLY A 307 9.74 2.57 13.32
N THR A 308 10.37 1.41 13.38
CA THR A 308 11.31 0.92 12.38
C THR A 308 10.73 -0.28 11.64
N GLY A 309 11.40 -0.74 10.61
CA GLY A 309 10.97 -1.91 9.86
C GLY A 309 11.87 -2.20 8.68
N TYR A 310 11.32 -2.93 7.73
CA TYR A 310 12.03 -3.27 6.50
C TYR A 310 11.10 -3.11 5.30
N TYR A 311 11.67 -2.73 4.18
CA TYR A 311 11.00 -2.74 2.88
C TYR A 311 11.72 -3.66 1.92
N ALA A 312 10.97 -4.50 1.22
CA ALA A 312 11.53 -5.36 0.19
C ALA A 312 10.72 -5.29 -1.12
N ASN A 313 11.47 -5.28 -2.21
CA ASN A 313 10.97 -5.31 -3.58
C ASN A 313 12.09 -5.84 -4.49
N GLY A 314 11.74 -6.53 -5.59
CA GLY A 314 12.70 -6.98 -6.59
C GLY A 314 13.80 -7.92 -6.07
N GLY A 315 13.52 -8.71 -5.02
CA GLY A 315 14.49 -9.61 -4.41
C GLY A 315 15.53 -8.91 -3.53
N ARG A 316 15.29 -7.66 -3.13
CA ARG A 316 16.16 -6.88 -2.24
C ARG A 316 15.40 -6.32 -1.05
N ILE A 317 16.11 -6.08 0.05
CA ILE A 317 15.56 -5.57 1.30
C ILE A 317 16.44 -4.44 1.86
N ILE A 318 15.80 -3.43 2.45
CA ILE A 318 16.45 -2.33 3.18
C ILE A 318 15.72 -2.10 4.51
N PRO A 319 16.42 -1.60 5.54
CA PRO A 319 15.78 -1.03 6.70
C PRO A 319 15.05 0.27 6.37
N ILE A 320 13.95 0.51 7.07
CA ILE A 320 13.14 1.74 6.94
C ILE A 320 12.72 2.25 8.32
N THR A 321 12.27 3.50 8.34
CA THR A 321 11.47 4.05 9.43
C THR A 321 10.07 4.39 8.93
N TRP A 322 9.10 4.40 9.83
CA TRP A 322 7.75 4.83 9.51
C TRP A 322 7.21 5.73 10.61
N THR A 323 6.33 6.64 10.24
CA THR A 323 5.69 7.61 11.14
C THR A 323 4.23 7.81 10.75
N CYS A 324 3.47 8.43 11.64
CA CYS A 324 2.24 9.13 11.29
C CYS A 324 2.13 10.38 12.17
N ALA A 325 1.55 11.45 11.65
CA ALA A 325 1.51 12.73 12.34
C ALA A 325 0.54 12.71 13.55
N ASP A 326 -0.57 12.02 13.40
CA ASP A 326 -1.62 11.85 14.41
C ASP A 326 -2.49 10.63 14.08
N GLU A 327 -3.52 10.39 14.91
CA GLU A 327 -4.44 9.25 14.76
C GLU A 327 -5.28 9.27 13.46
N ASN A 328 -5.34 10.39 12.74
CA ASN A 328 -6.08 10.54 11.49
C ASN A 328 -5.18 10.62 10.26
N SER A 329 -3.87 10.65 10.46
CA SER A 329 -2.88 10.72 9.39
C SER A 329 -2.48 9.33 8.92
N ALA A 330 -2.29 9.14 7.62
CA ALA A 330 -1.78 7.89 7.06
C ALA A 330 -0.33 7.62 7.51
N PHE A 331 0.11 6.38 7.39
CA PHE A 331 1.51 6.00 7.64
C PHE A 331 2.39 6.52 6.51
N GLU A 332 3.52 7.09 6.86
CA GLU A 332 4.56 7.52 5.94
C GLU A 332 5.83 6.71 6.18
N TYR A 333 6.49 6.33 5.10
CA TYR A 333 7.66 5.45 5.13
C TYR A 333 8.89 6.17 4.59
N PHE A 334 10.03 5.96 5.25
CA PHE A 334 11.29 6.64 4.93
C PHE A 334 12.44 5.64 4.91
N THR A 335 13.42 5.89 4.05
CA THR A 335 14.71 5.19 4.08
C THR A 335 15.52 5.59 5.31
N GLU A 336 16.61 4.90 5.60
CA GLU A 336 17.53 5.28 6.69
C GLU A 336 18.14 6.69 6.52
N SER A 337 18.22 7.19 5.29
CA SER A 337 18.67 8.58 5.03
C SER A 337 17.59 9.63 5.32
N GLY A 338 16.38 9.23 5.64
CA GLY A 338 15.24 10.12 5.89
C GLY A 338 14.52 10.59 4.62
N GLU A 339 14.87 10.05 3.45
CA GLU A 339 14.16 10.31 2.21
C GLU A 339 12.87 9.49 2.14
N PRO A 340 11.78 10.00 1.56
CA PRO A 340 10.57 9.22 1.35
C PRO A 340 10.87 7.91 0.62
N LEU A 341 10.27 6.81 1.10
CA LEU A 341 10.39 5.51 0.46
C LEU A 341 9.60 5.51 -0.85
N LEU A 342 10.28 5.26 -1.97
CA LEU A 342 9.65 5.07 -3.27
C LEU A 342 9.40 3.58 -3.51
N MET A 343 8.14 3.20 -3.59
CA MET A 343 7.68 1.82 -3.76
C MET A 343 7.53 1.47 -5.24
N GLY A 344 7.55 0.19 -5.56
CA GLY A 344 7.21 -0.31 -6.90
C GLY A 344 5.70 -0.26 -7.14
N GLN A 345 5.29 -0.02 -8.39
CA GLN A 345 3.88 -0.11 -8.78
C GLN A 345 3.38 -1.55 -8.63
N GLY A 346 2.29 -1.72 -7.89
CA GLY A 346 1.67 -3.00 -7.61
C GLY A 346 1.22 -3.16 -6.15
N ASN A 347 0.63 -4.30 -5.87
CA ASN A 347 0.06 -4.61 -4.56
C ASN A 347 1.13 -4.72 -3.45
N THR A 348 0.71 -4.43 -2.22
CA THR A 348 1.60 -4.38 -1.06
C THR A 348 1.14 -5.31 0.05
N TYR A 349 2.06 -6.09 0.60
CA TYR A 349 1.88 -6.79 1.87
C TYR A 349 2.54 -5.99 3.00
N ILE A 350 1.81 -5.80 4.10
CA ILE A 350 2.31 -5.13 5.32
C ILE A 350 2.15 -6.08 6.51
N ALA A 351 3.26 -6.48 7.12
CA ALA A 351 3.23 -7.16 8.41
C ALA A 351 3.30 -6.15 9.55
N ILE A 352 2.27 -6.04 10.37
CA ILE A 352 2.28 -5.25 11.60
C ILE A 352 2.64 -6.18 12.74
N TYR A 353 3.88 -6.09 13.25
CA TYR A 353 4.41 -7.07 14.17
C TYR A 353 5.02 -6.46 15.44
N PRO A 354 4.95 -7.19 16.59
CA PRO A 354 5.52 -6.75 17.85
C PRO A 354 7.05 -6.61 17.80
N THR A 355 7.59 -5.72 18.63
CA THR A 355 9.03 -5.40 18.70
C THR A 355 9.95 -6.57 18.98
N ASP A 356 9.46 -7.62 19.66
CA ASP A 356 10.24 -8.82 19.98
C ASP A 356 10.21 -9.92 18.90
N SER A 357 9.59 -9.64 17.75
CA SER A 357 9.45 -10.60 16.66
C SER A 357 10.72 -10.65 15.80
N PRO A 358 11.37 -11.82 15.68
CA PRO A 358 12.56 -11.93 14.85
C PRO A 358 12.21 -11.86 13.35
N VAL A 359 13.03 -11.12 12.62
CA VAL A 359 13.04 -11.04 11.16
C VAL A 359 14.40 -11.50 10.67
N THR A 360 14.42 -12.36 9.67
CA THR A 360 15.64 -12.82 9.00
C THR A 360 15.41 -12.90 7.50
N TRP A 361 16.47 -12.81 6.71
CA TRP A 361 16.40 -13.02 5.27
C TRP A 361 17.64 -13.72 4.76
N GLU A 362 17.49 -14.34 3.61
CA GLU A 362 18.56 -15.00 2.86
C GLU A 362 18.36 -14.71 1.37
N GLY A 363 19.45 -14.53 0.63
CA GLY A 363 19.40 -14.29 -0.81
C GLY A 363 20.80 -14.18 -1.41
N SER A 364 20.85 -14.23 -2.74
CA SER A 364 22.08 -14.12 -3.51
C SER A 364 21.88 -13.31 -4.79
N ALA A 365 22.97 -12.73 -5.30
CA ALA A 365 22.93 -12.09 -6.60
C ALA A 365 22.39 -13.06 -7.67
N PRO A 366 21.59 -12.57 -8.64
CA PRO A 366 21.22 -13.36 -9.79
C PRO A 366 22.47 -13.92 -10.49
N VAL A 367 22.44 -15.19 -10.84
CA VAL A 367 23.50 -15.76 -11.68
C VAL A 367 23.29 -15.15 -13.07
N GLU A 368 24.25 -14.36 -13.56
CA GLU A 368 24.24 -13.95 -14.96
C GLU A 368 24.37 -15.23 -15.80
N GLU A 369 23.32 -15.62 -16.50
CA GLU A 369 23.42 -16.61 -17.56
C GLU A 369 24.34 -16.00 -18.64
N THR A 370 25.58 -16.40 -18.63
CA THR A 370 26.46 -16.16 -19.78
C THR A 370 25.87 -16.95 -20.96
N LEU A 371 25.19 -16.22 -21.84
CA LEU A 371 24.82 -16.79 -23.13
C LEU A 371 26.05 -17.48 -23.72
N PRO A 372 25.96 -18.75 -24.18
CA PRO A 372 27.08 -19.41 -24.86
C PRO A 372 27.54 -18.47 -25.98
N ALA A 373 28.83 -18.14 -26.02
CA ALA A 373 29.38 -17.35 -27.10
C ALA A 373 28.93 -18.02 -28.43
N GLU A 374 28.18 -17.29 -29.24
CA GLU A 374 27.86 -17.73 -30.59
C GLU A 374 29.18 -18.03 -31.26
N THR A 375 29.43 -19.33 -31.53
CA THR A 375 30.53 -19.75 -32.34
C THR A 375 30.23 -19.23 -33.74
N ILE A 376 30.85 -18.13 -34.11
CA ILE A 376 30.86 -17.67 -35.50
C ILE A 376 31.46 -18.81 -36.30
N PRO A 377 30.75 -19.39 -37.32
CA PRO A 377 31.31 -20.42 -38.15
C PRO A 377 32.57 -19.83 -38.83
N GLY A 378 33.73 -20.46 -38.58
CA GLY A 378 35.00 -20.01 -39.09
C GLY A 378 34.95 -19.82 -40.61
N GLU A 379 35.55 -18.74 -41.06
CA GLU A 379 35.93 -18.54 -42.47
C GLU A 379 36.60 -19.83 -42.98
N ALA A 380 36.03 -20.41 -44.05
CA ALA A 380 36.63 -21.53 -44.75
C ALA A 380 38.00 -21.06 -45.30
N GLU A 381 39.08 -21.66 -44.80
CA GLU A 381 40.39 -21.52 -45.39
C GLU A 381 40.32 -21.91 -46.88
N VAL A 382 40.52 -20.91 -47.75
CA VAL A 382 40.69 -21.11 -49.17
C VAL A 382 42.14 -21.62 -49.38
N SER A 383 42.28 -22.90 -49.54
CA SER A 383 43.57 -23.49 -50.00
C SER A 383 43.94 -23.02 -51.42
N PRO A 384 45.22 -22.67 -51.71
CA PRO A 384 45.61 -22.21 -53.01
C PRO A 384 45.63 -23.41 -54.00
N VAL A 385 44.94 -23.27 -55.12
CA VAL A 385 44.98 -24.22 -56.26
C VAL A 385 46.30 -24.06 -56.94
N GLU A 386 47.14 -25.11 -56.90
CA GLU A 386 48.39 -25.33 -57.66
C GLU A 386 48.02 -25.55 -59.09
N ALA A 387 48.62 -24.72 -60.01
CA ALA A 387 48.49 -24.83 -61.43
C ALA A 387 49.39 -26.03 -61.97
N ALA A 388 48.76 -27.05 -62.50
CA ALA A 388 49.43 -28.07 -63.25
C ALA A 388 48.88 -28.12 -64.69
N ALA A 389 49.85 -28.19 -65.59
CA ALA A 389 49.83 -28.00 -67.03
C ALA A 389 48.99 -28.99 -67.87
N ALA A 390 48.64 -28.49 -69.06
CA ALA A 390 48.03 -29.20 -70.17
C ALA A 390 48.92 -30.31 -70.68
N GLU A 391 48.31 -31.46 -71.01
CA GLU A 391 48.78 -32.29 -72.17
C GLU A 391 47.70 -33.28 -72.64
N ASP A 392 47.46 -33.15 -73.92
CA ASP A 392 47.07 -34.16 -74.93
C ASP A 392 45.66 -34.84 -74.86
N MET A 393 44.97 -34.51 -75.95
CA MET A 393 43.97 -35.40 -76.61
C MET A 393 44.62 -36.55 -77.38
N PRO A 394 43.92 -37.69 -77.61
CA PRO A 394 43.29 -37.89 -78.92
C PRO A 394 41.84 -38.48 -78.87
N GLU A 395 41.09 -38.06 -79.79
CA GLU A 395 40.17 -38.48 -80.80
C GLU A 395 39.75 -39.98 -80.91
N GLU A 396 38.52 -40.12 -81.45
CA GLU A 396 37.79 -41.31 -81.95
C GLU A 396 36.92 -42.09 -80.93
N ALA A 397 35.77 -42.56 -81.35
CA ALA A 397 34.87 -42.55 -82.48
C ALA A 397 33.52 -43.16 -82.05
N ALA A 398 32.53 -42.71 -82.73
CA ALA A 398 31.31 -43.35 -83.19
C ALA A 398 30.68 -44.57 -82.48
N GLY A 399 29.36 -44.45 -82.27
CA GLY A 399 28.41 -45.52 -82.02
C GLY A 399 27.09 -44.98 -81.54
#